data_5f8a59a1b8d8b3fee6279b2c38209fab
#
_entry.id   5f8a59a1b8d8b3fee6279b2c38209fab
#
_cell.length_a   1.000
_cell.length_b   1.000
_cell.length_c   1.000
_cell.angle_alpha   90.00
_cell.angle_beta   90.00
_cell.angle_gamma   90.00
#
_symmetry.space_group_name_H-M   'P 1'
#
loop_
_entity.id
_entity.type
_entity.pdbx_description
1 polymer ?
#
loop_
_entity_poly.entity_id
_entity_poly.type
_entity_poly.pdbx_seq_one_letter_code
_entity_poly.pdbx_strand_id
1 'polypeptide(L)'
;SDEKHFDLSASGWAYFLYEWAGIPGTLLCGYLSDKLFKGRRGPAGFFFMLGVTIFILIYWLNPPGHAWLDNLSLIGIGFLIYGPVMLIGLQALDYVPKKAAGTAAGLTGLFGYLFGAVMANIVLGFVVQHFGWHIGFVLLTVISILAMLCFILTWNKRGQEQID
;
A
#
# COMPACT_ATOMS: atom_id res chain seq x y z
N SER A 1 -17.91 0.17 -10.00
CA SER A 1 -17.76 0.43 -11.01
C SER A 1 -18.70 1.21 -11.90
N ASP A 2 -19.46 2.15 -11.37
CA ASP A 2 -20.40 2.93 -12.17
C ASP A 2 -19.71 3.91 -13.15
N GLU A 3 -18.49 4.36 -12.86
CA GLU A 3 -17.75 5.26 -13.75
C GLU A 3 -17.00 4.55 -14.90
N LYS A 4 -16.64 3.27 -14.75
CA LYS A 4 -15.85 2.53 -15.74
C LYS A 4 -16.62 1.38 -16.41
N HIS A 5 -17.91 1.20 -16.09
CA HIS A 5 -18.81 0.20 -16.67
C HIS A 5 -18.26 -1.25 -16.67
N PHE A 6 -17.49 -1.61 -15.64
CA PHE A 6 -17.06 -2.99 -15.46
C PHE A 6 -18.24 -3.89 -15.04
N ASP A 7 -18.39 -4.99 -15.74
CA ASP A 7 -19.29 -6.07 -15.30
C ASP A 7 -18.80 -6.67 -13.95
N LEU A 8 -19.71 -7.22 -13.17
CA LEU A 8 -19.41 -7.78 -11.84
C LEU A 8 -18.32 -8.86 -11.90
N SER A 9 -18.36 -9.71 -12.94
CA SER A 9 -17.34 -10.74 -13.18
C SER A 9 -15.97 -10.13 -13.49
N ALA A 10 -15.90 -9.09 -14.33
CA ALA A 10 -14.67 -8.40 -14.67
C ALA A 10 -14.06 -7.67 -13.44
N SER A 11 -14.91 -7.08 -12.61
CA SER A 11 -14.49 -6.46 -11.35
C SER A 11 -13.92 -7.49 -10.36
N GLY A 12 -14.55 -8.68 -10.29
CA GLY A 12 -14.07 -9.80 -9.48
C GLY A 12 -12.70 -10.32 -9.93
N TRP A 13 -12.49 -10.47 -11.24
CA TRP A 13 -11.19 -10.86 -11.80
C TRP A 13 -10.11 -9.79 -11.56
N ALA A 14 -10.43 -8.51 -11.71
CA ALA A 14 -9.50 -7.42 -11.44
C ALA A 14 -9.07 -7.41 -9.97
N TYR A 15 -10.01 -7.62 -9.04
CA TYR A 15 -9.71 -7.73 -7.61
C TYR A 15 -8.85 -8.97 -7.30
N PHE A 16 -9.16 -10.11 -7.90
CA PHE A 16 -8.36 -11.33 -7.75
C PHE A 16 -6.91 -11.12 -8.19
N LEU A 17 -6.71 -10.51 -9.37
CA LEU A 17 -5.37 -10.21 -9.88
C LEU A 17 -4.62 -9.21 -8.99
N TYR A 18 -5.32 -8.21 -8.43
CA TYR A 18 -4.78 -7.26 -7.47
C TYR A 18 -4.22 -7.97 -6.23
N GLU A 19 -4.99 -8.87 -5.62
CA GLU A 19 -4.56 -9.62 -4.43
C GLU A 19 -3.39 -10.57 -4.74
N TRP A 20 -3.45 -11.31 -5.85
CA TRP A 20 -2.38 -12.21 -6.26
C TRP A 20 -1.07 -11.49 -6.57
N ALA A 21 -1.12 -10.33 -7.18
CA ALA A 21 0.04 -9.51 -7.46
C ALA A 21 0.75 -9.03 -6.18
N GLY A 22 0.03 -8.92 -5.07
CA GLY A 22 0.59 -8.53 -3.78
C GLY A 22 1.62 -9.52 -3.22
N ILE A 23 1.48 -10.82 -3.51
CA ILE A 23 2.39 -11.85 -3.02
C ILE A 23 3.83 -11.62 -3.53
N PRO A 24 4.10 -11.63 -4.85
CA PRO A 24 5.44 -11.37 -5.35
C PRO A 24 5.93 -9.95 -5.05
N GLY A 25 5.02 -8.96 -5.00
CA GLY A 25 5.35 -7.59 -4.64
C GLY A 25 5.90 -7.47 -3.23
N THR A 26 5.27 -8.13 -2.26
CA THR A 26 5.73 -8.18 -0.87
C THR A 26 7.11 -8.81 -0.75
N LEU A 27 7.34 -9.94 -1.42
CA LEU A 27 8.63 -10.63 -1.43
C LEU A 27 9.72 -9.76 -2.05
N LEU A 28 9.43 -9.11 -3.18
CA LEU A 28 10.37 -8.20 -3.83
C LEU A 28 10.69 -7.00 -2.95
N CYS A 29 9.71 -6.41 -2.30
CA CYS A 29 9.91 -5.27 -1.40
C CYS A 29 10.81 -5.64 -0.22
N GLY A 30 10.59 -6.79 0.41
CA GLY A 30 11.44 -7.32 1.47
C GLY A 30 12.88 -7.54 0.99
N TYR A 31 13.04 -8.23 -0.15
CA TYR A 31 14.35 -8.47 -0.75
C TYR A 31 15.10 -7.17 -1.05
N LEU A 32 14.45 -6.19 -1.67
CA LEU A 32 15.06 -4.88 -1.96
C LEU A 32 15.41 -4.12 -0.69
N SER A 33 14.54 -4.14 0.32
CA SER A 33 14.82 -3.52 1.61
C SER A 33 16.08 -4.09 2.26
N ASP A 34 16.25 -5.42 2.23
CA ASP A 34 17.37 -6.10 2.89
C ASP A 34 18.66 -6.00 2.06
N LYS A 35 18.60 -6.27 0.76
CA LYS A 35 19.78 -6.32 -0.11
C LYS A 35 20.22 -4.95 -0.62
N LEU A 36 19.28 -4.18 -1.21
CA LEU A 36 19.61 -2.90 -1.86
C LEU A 36 19.75 -1.78 -0.83
N PHE A 37 18.84 -1.71 0.12
CA PHE A 37 18.79 -0.66 1.12
C PHE A 37 19.44 -1.04 2.46
N LYS A 38 20.09 -2.23 2.52
CA LYS A 38 20.85 -2.70 3.70
C LYS A 38 20.04 -2.65 5.00
N GLY A 39 18.81 -3.15 4.96
CA GLY A 39 17.88 -3.18 6.08
C GLY A 39 17.18 -1.86 6.41
N ARG A 40 17.34 -0.83 5.58
CA ARG A 40 16.60 0.43 5.74
C ARG A 40 15.19 0.28 5.15
N ARG A 41 14.19 0.28 6.02
CA ARG A 41 12.78 0.09 5.60
C ARG A 41 12.21 1.33 4.90
N GLY A 42 12.63 2.54 5.32
CA GLY A 42 12.15 3.83 4.78
C GLY A 42 12.31 3.98 3.28
N PRO A 43 13.53 3.85 2.70
CA PRO A 43 13.73 3.99 1.25
C PRO A 43 12.92 2.99 0.43
N ALA A 44 12.87 1.71 0.84
CA ALA A 44 12.08 0.70 0.12
C ALA A 44 10.59 1.07 0.12
N GLY A 45 10.03 1.43 1.29
CA GLY A 45 8.64 1.87 1.42
C GLY A 45 8.34 3.10 0.57
N PHE A 46 9.24 4.09 0.55
CA PHE A 46 9.10 5.29 -0.28
C PHE A 46 8.99 4.98 -1.77
N PHE A 47 9.91 4.18 -2.32
CA PHE A 47 9.89 3.85 -3.76
C PHE A 47 8.66 3.03 -4.15
N PHE A 48 8.22 2.11 -3.30
CA PHE A 48 7.00 1.35 -3.54
C PHE A 48 5.76 2.24 -3.47
N MET A 49 5.66 3.15 -2.48
CA MET A 49 4.55 4.11 -2.40
C MET A 49 4.55 5.12 -3.55
N LEU A 50 5.72 5.51 -4.04
CA LEU A 50 5.83 6.33 -5.25
C LEU A 50 5.23 5.61 -6.46
N GLY A 51 5.56 4.33 -6.64
CA GLY A 51 4.95 3.50 -7.68
C GLY A 51 3.43 3.37 -7.52
N VAL A 52 2.93 3.17 -6.31
CA VAL A 52 1.48 3.14 -6.02
C VAL A 52 0.83 4.45 -6.45
N THR A 53 1.43 5.60 -6.08
CA THR A 53 0.90 6.92 -6.46
C THR A 53 0.83 7.08 -7.97
N ILE A 54 1.86 6.67 -8.70
CA ILE A 54 1.89 6.72 -10.17
C ILE A 54 0.76 5.87 -10.76
N PHE A 55 0.57 4.64 -10.29
CA PHE A 55 -0.50 3.78 -10.80
C PHE A 55 -1.91 4.28 -10.43
N ILE A 56 -2.09 4.91 -9.26
CA ILE A 56 -3.35 5.59 -8.91
C ILE A 56 -3.63 6.71 -9.93
N LEU A 57 -2.63 7.53 -10.25
CA LEU A 57 -2.78 8.62 -11.23
C LEU A 57 -3.06 8.08 -12.63
N ILE A 58 -2.36 7.02 -13.07
CA ILE A 58 -2.63 6.38 -14.37
C ILE A 58 -4.07 5.87 -14.41
N TYR A 59 -4.52 5.16 -13.38
CA TYR A 59 -5.89 4.65 -13.30
C TYR A 59 -6.93 5.77 -13.33
N TRP A 60 -6.70 6.85 -12.57
CA TRP A 60 -7.63 7.99 -12.49
C TRP A 60 -7.70 8.79 -13.79
N LEU A 61 -6.55 9.05 -14.42
CA LEU A 61 -6.46 9.86 -15.63
C LEU A 61 -6.79 9.07 -16.92
N ASN A 62 -6.89 7.73 -16.83
CA ASN A 62 -7.20 6.90 -17.98
C ASN A 62 -8.66 7.09 -18.42
N PRO A 63 -8.93 7.53 -19.69
CA PRO A 63 -10.27 7.68 -20.19
C PRO A 63 -11.00 6.33 -20.28
N PRO A 64 -12.35 6.33 -20.17
CA PRO A 64 -13.15 5.12 -20.36
C PRO A 64 -12.87 4.47 -21.71
N GLY A 65 -12.76 3.13 -21.73
CA GLY A 65 -12.54 2.35 -22.96
C GLY A 65 -11.19 1.65 -23.07
N HIS A 66 -10.23 1.94 -22.16
CA HIS A 66 -8.94 1.28 -22.13
C HIS A 66 -8.82 0.32 -20.93
N ALA A 67 -9.70 -0.67 -20.86
CA ALA A 67 -9.78 -1.63 -19.75
C ALA A 67 -8.44 -2.33 -19.43
N TRP A 68 -7.56 -2.51 -20.41
CA TRP A 68 -6.25 -3.11 -20.20
C TRP A 68 -5.33 -2.23 -19.32
N LEU A 69 -5.39 -0.90 -19.49
CA LEU A 69 -4.65 0.06 -18.64
C LEU A 69 -5.21 0.09 -17.22
N ASP A 70 -6.53 0.00 -17.08
CA ASP A 70 -7.17 -0.08 -15.78
C ASP A 70 -6.73 -1.35 -15.03
N ASN A 71 -6.77 -2.50 -15.70
CA ASN A 71 -6.31 -3.76 -15.11
C ASN A 71 -4.82 -3.75 -14.78
N LEU A 72 -3.98 -3.21 -15.67
CA LEU A 72 -2.55 -3.07 -15.43
C LEU A 72 -2.28 -2.17 -14.21
N SER A 73 -3.00 -1.07 -14.10
CA SER A 73 -2.86 -0.15 -12.96
C SER A 73 -3.29 -0.82 -11.65
N LEU A 74 -4.39 -1.56 -11.64
CA LEU A 74 -4.84 -2.31 -10.46
C LEU A 74 -3.85 -3.39 -10.04
N ILE A 75 -3.32 -4.16 -10.99
CA ILE A 75 -2.27 -5.15 -10.74
C ILE A 75 -1.01 -4.46 -10.19
N GLY A 76 -0.60 -3.32 -10.78
CA GLY A 76 0.54 -2.54 -10.33
C GLY A 76 0.36 -2.00 -8.91
N ILE A 77 -0.83 -1.48 -8.58
CA ILE A 77 -1.16 -1.04 -7.22
C ILE A 77 -1.08 -2.23 -6.26
N GLY A 78 -1.73 -3.36 -6.59
CA GLY A 78 -1.71 -4.58 -5.77
C GLY A 78 -0.28 -5.08 -5.53
N PHE A 79 0.53 -5.13 -6.58
CA PHE A 79 1.93 -5.54 -6.49
C PHE A 79 2.76 -4.64 -5.55
N LEU A 80 2.53 -3.34 -5.57
CA LEU A 80 3.36 -2.38 -4.85
C LEU A 80 2.85 -2.06 -3.43
N ILE A 81 1.55 -2.11 -3.16
CA ILE A 81 0.98 -1.63 -1.90
C ILE A 81 1.30 -2.54 -0.71
N TYR A 82 1.31 -3.86 -0.92
CA TYR A 82 1.53 -4.83 0.15
C TYR A 82 2.94 -4.81 0.71
N GLY A 83 3.93 -4.36 -0.11
CA GLY A 83 5.32 -4.17 0.34
C GLY A 83 5.43 -3.17 1.48
N PRO A 84 5.01 -1.91 1.32
CA PRO A 84 4.99 -0.92 2.39
C PRO A 84 4.21 -1.35 3.63
N VAL A 85 3.06 -2.00 3.47
CA VAL A 85 2.28 -2.53 4.58
C VAL A 85 3.10 -3.53 5.42
N MET A 86 3.77 -4.47 4.75
CA MET A 86 4.67 -5.42 5.41
C MET A 86 5.85 -4.72 6.07
N LEU A 87 6.47 -3.73 5.40
CA LEU A 87 7.62 -3.00 5.95
C LEU A 87 7.29 -2.23 7.23
N ILE A 88 6.07 -1.68 7.36
CA ILE A 88 5.62 -1.03 8.61
C ILE A 88 5.61 -2.04 9.76
N GLY A 89 5.07 -3.24 9.52
CA GLY A 89 5.08 -4.31 10.52
C GLY A 89 6.50 -4.73 10.91
N LEU A 90 7.38 -4.94 9.92
CA LEU A 90 8.78 -5.28 10.17
C LEU A 90 9.51 -4.17 10.92
N GLN A 91 9.27 -2.90 10.56
CA GLN A 91 9.89 -1.76 11.25
C GLN A 91 9.45 -1.69 12.72
N ALA A 92 8.21 -2.00 13.04
CA ALA A 92 7.76 -2.07 14.43
C ALA A 92 8.48 -3.18 15.21
N LEU A 93 8.75 -4.33 14.57
CA LEU A 93 9.50 -5.42 15.17
C LEU A 93 10.99 -5.06 15.37
N ASP A 94 11.58 -4.32 14.43
CA ASP A 94 12.97 -3.89 14.49
C ASP A 94 13.26 -2.95 15.68
N TYR A 95 12.24 -2.31 16.28
CA TYR A 95 12.40 -1.36 17.39
C TYR A 95 12.13 -1.95 18.77
N VAL A 96 11.73 -3.20 18.86
CA VAL A 96 11.39 -3.84 20.14
C VAL A 96 12.30 -5.04 20.42
N PRO A 97 12.58 -5.34 21.70
CA PRO A 97 13.31 -6.56 22.05
C PRO A 97 12.53 -7.82 21.64
N LYS A 98 13.24 -8.92 21.35
CA LYS A 98 12.65 -10.22 20.91
C LYS A 98 11.47 -10.67 21.79
N LYS A 99 11.54 -10.41 23.10
CA LYS A 99 10.47 -10.78 24.05
C LYS A 99 9.17 -10.02 23.83
N ALA A 100 9.21 -8.82 23.24
CA ALA A 100 8.04 -7.97 22.97
C ALA A 100 7.57 -8.04 21.50
N ALA A 101 8.25 -8.79 20.64
CA ALA A 101 7.97 -8.86 19.21
C ALA A 101 6.52 -9.26 18.90
N GLY A 102 5.98 -10.27 19.60
CA GLY A 102 4.59 -10.71 19.42
C GLY A 102 3.57 -9.61 19.77
N THR A 103 3.81 -8.87 20.85
CA THR A 103 2.94 -7.76 21.28
C THR A 103 3.01 -6.61 20.26
N ALA A 104 4.22 -6.26 19.77
CA ALA A 104 4.39 -5.22 18.77
C ALA A 104 3.69 -5.59 17.46
N ALA A 105 3.85 -6.82 16.97
CA ALA A 105 3.16 -7.32 15.79
C ALA A 105 1.64 -7.27 15.96
N GLY A 106 1.13 -7.73 17.10
CA GLY A 106 -0.30 -7.72 17.40
C GLY A 106 -0.88 -6.30 17.46
N LEU A 107 -0.20 -5.37 18.12
CA LEU A 107 -0.63 -3.97 18.17
C LEU A 107 -0.58 -3.31 16.79
N THR A 108 0.50 -3.50 16.04
CA THR A 108 0.62 -2.95 14.67
C THR A 108 -0.49 -3.48 13.77
N GLY A 109 -0.78 -4.78 13.84
CA GLY A 109 -1.88 -5.40 13.11
C GLY A 109 -3.24 -4.85 13.55
N LEU A 110 -3.51 -4.78 14.86
CA LEU A 110 -4.76 -4.25 15.40
C LEU A 110 -5.02 -2.81 14.92
N PHE A 111 -4.04 -1.93 15.07
CA PHE A 111 -4.18 -0.54 14.61
C PHE A 111 -4.28 -0.44 13.09
N GLY A 112 -3.51 -1.23 12.34
CA GLY A 112 -3.56 -1.28 10.88
C GLY A 112 -4.93 -1.71 10.35
N TYR A 113 -5.53 -2.75 10.93
CA TYR A 113 -6.85 -3.23 10.50
C TYR A 113 -8.00 -2.38 11.06
N LEU A 114 -8.00 -2.07 12.35
CA LEU A 114 -9.13 -1.37 12.98
C LEU A 114 -9.19 0.09 12.57
N PHE A 115 -8.07 0.81 12.68
CA PHE A 115 -8.04 2.24 12.33
C PHE A 115 -7.63 2.46 10.86
N GLY A 116 -6.76 1.63 10.28
CA GLY A 116 -6.36 1.74 8.88
C GLY A 116 -7.47 1.26 7.95
N ALA A 117 -7.70 -0.05 7.86
CA ALA A 117 -8.60 -0.61 6.86
C ALA A 117 -10.07 -0.24 7.07
N VAL A 118 -10.58 -0.32 8.31
CA VAL A 118 -12.00 -0.01 8.60
C VAL A 118 -12.28 1.46 8.35
N MET A 119 -11.46 2.37 8.90
CA MET A 119 -11.66 3.81 8.72
C MET A 119 -11.46 4.24 7.27
N ALA A 120 -10.48 3.67 6.56
CA ALA A 120 -10.26 3.95 5.15
C ALA A 120 -11.49 3.58 4.30
N ASN A 121 -12.09 2.42 4.53
CA ASN A 121 -13.30 2.00 3.81
C ASN A 121 -14.51 2.90 4.13
N ILE A 122 -14.71 3.28 5.40
CA ILE A 122 -15.80 4.18 5.80
C ILE A 122 -15.60 5.57 5.19
N VAL A 123 -14.41 6.15 5.32
CA VAL A 123 -14.11 7.50 4.82
C VAL A 123 -14.20 7.54 3.30
N LEU A 124 -13.58 6.57 2.61
CA LEU A 124 -13.63 6.51 1.15
C LEU A 124 -15.06 6.30 0.65
N GLY A 125 -15.81 5.37 1.28
CA GLY A 125 -17.21 5.13 0.94
C GLY A 125 -18.08 6.38 1.12
N PHE A 126 -17.93 7.09 2.22
CA PHE A 126 -18.64 8.35 2.48
C PHE A 126 -18.28 9.43 1.44
N VAL A 127 -16.99 9.61 1.17
CA VAL A 127 -16.51 10.61 0.20
C VAL A 127 -17.05 10.30 -1.20
N VAL A 128 -16.95 9.04 -1.65
CA VAL A 128 -17.42 8.64 -2.98
C VAL A 128 -18.94 8.80 -3.11
N GLN A 129 -19.71 8.47 -2.08
CA GLN A 129 -21.18 8.61 -2.11
C GLN A 129 -21.63 10.07 -2.17
N HIS A 130 -20.94 10.99 -1.49
CA HIS A 130 -21.37 12.39 -1.39
C HIS A 130 -20.69 13.31 -2.42
N PHE A 131 -19.48 13.01 -2.81
CA PHE A 131 -18.63 13.88 -3.65
C PHE A 131 -18.18 13.23 -4.96
N GLY A 132 -18.52 11.95 -5.17
CA GLY A 132 -18.16 11.22 -6.37
C GLY A 132 -16.73 10.65 -6.37
N TRP A 133 -16.45 9.82 -7.35
CA TRP A 133 -15.17 9.12 -7.51
C TRP A 133 -13.99 10.06 -7.75
N HIS A 134 -14.20 11.20 -8.41
CA HIS A 134 -13.14 12.17 -8.64
C HIS A 134 -12.47 12.64 -7.33
N ILE A 135 -13.28 13.00 -6.35
CA ILE A 135 -12.78 13.40 -5.02
C ILE A 135 -12.20 12.20 -4.27
N GLY A 136 -12.76 10.99 -4.48
CA GLY A 136 -12.19 9.75 -3.95
C GLY A 136 -10.74 9.52 -4.41
N PHE A 137 -10.43 9.72 -5.70
CA PHE A 137 -9.07 9.60 -6.23
C PHE A 137 -8.13 10.70 -5.74
N VAL A 138 -8.62 11.93 -5.59
CA VAL A 138 -7.84 13.01 -4.95
C VAL A 138 -7.45 12.59 -3.53
N LEU A 139 -8.40 12.08 -2.75
CA LEU A 139 -8.16 11.61 -1.38
C LEU A 139 -7.11 10.49 -1.35
N LEU A 140 -7.23 9.48 -2.21
CA LEU A 140 -6.27 8.38 -2.30
C LEU A 140 -4.85 8.88 -2.66
N THR A 141 -4.76 9.83 -3.59
CA THR A 141 -3.49 10.43 -3.99
C THR A 141 -2.86 11.21 -2.83
N VAL A 142 -3.63 12.01 -2.12
CA VAL A 142 -3.14 12.76 -0.95
C VAL A 142 -2.65 11.81 0.14
N ILE A 143 -3.41 10.76 0.45
CA ILE A 143 -3.01 9.76 1.47
C ILE A 143 -1.73 9.03 1.05
N SER A 144 -1.57 8.69 -0.23
CA SER A 144 -0.35 8.03 -0.72
C SER A 144 0.87 8.94 -0.62
N ILE A 145 0.72 10.25 -0.88
CA ILE A 145 1.78 11.24 -0.68
C ILE A 145 2.14 11.38 0.80
N LEU A 146 1.15 11.44 1.70
CA LEU A 146 1.40 11.47 3.13
C LEU A 146 2.16 10.22 3.61
N ALA A 147 1.81 9.04 3.10
CA ALA A 147 2.53 7.82 3.40
C ALA A 147 4.00 7.88 2.91
N MET A 148 4.26 8.43 1.72
CA MET A 148 5.64 8.65 1.25
C MET A 148 6.41 9.58 2.19
N LEU A 149 5.81 10.68 2.66
CA LEU A 149 6.44 11.58 3.62
C LEU A 149 6.78 10.87 4.94
N CYS A 150 5.89 10.02 5.46
CA CYS A 150 6.16 9.20 6.64
C CYS A 150 7.38 8.27 6.42
N PHE A 151 7.51 7.65 5.23
CA PHE A 151 8.69 6.84 4.91
C PHE A 151 9.98 7.67 4.80
N ILE A 152 9.91 8.92 4.33
CA ILE A 152 11.06 9.85 4.33
C ILE A 152 11.53 10.14 5.76
N LEU A 153 10.63 10.32 6.71
CA LEU A 153 10.99 10.55 8.11
C LEU A 153 11.77 9.38 8.73
N THR A 154 11.54 8.18 8.21
CA THR A 154 12.24 6.96 8.66
C THR A 154 13.41 6.55 7.76
N TRP A 155 13.81 7.40 6.79
CA TRP A 155 14.80 7.11 5.75
C TRP A 155 16.13 6.57 6.28
N ASN A 156 16.65 7.19 7.33
CA ASN A 156 17.96 6.85 7.92
C ASN A 156 17.87 5.85 9.07
N LYS A 157 16.67 5.42 9.45
CA LYS A 157 16.51 4.45 10.53
C LYS A 157 16.87 3.06 10.00
N ARG A 158 17.80 2.38 10.67
CA ARG A 158 18.09 0.96 10.49
C ARG A 158 17.40 0.20 11.61
N GLY A 159 16.91 -1.00 11.31
CA GLY A 159 16.55 -1.93 12.35
C GLY A 159 17.75 -2.13 13.29
N GLN A 160 17.50 -2.31 14.59
CA GLN A 160 18.58 -2.66 15.49
C GLN A 160 19.20 -3.96 14.97
N GLU A 161 20.46 -3.94 14.58
CA GLU A 161 21.24 -5.15 14.48
C GLU A 161 21.08 -5.85 15.83
N GLN A 162 20.53 -7.05 15.80
CA GLN A 162 20.36 -7.87 17.00
C GLN A 162 21.76 -8.08 17.57
N ILE A 163 22.11 -7.29 18.56
CA ILE A 163 23.24 -7.57 19.41
C ILE A 163 22.86 -8.82 20.16
N ASP A 164 23.50 -9.93 19.82
CA ASP A 164 23.39 -11.25 20.46
C ASP A 164 23.75 -11.17 21.94
#